data_c9f9342baa15a5bb81f49e15c3d1b63b
#
_entry.id   c9f9342baa15a5bb81f49e15c3d1b63b
#
_cell.length_a   1.000
_cell.length_b   1.000
_cell.length_c   1.000
_cell.angle_alpha   90.00
_cell.angle_beta   90.00
_cell.angle_gamma   90.00
#
_symmetry.space_group_name_H-M   'P 1'
#
loop_
_entity.id
_entity.type
_entity.pdbx_description
1 polymer ?
#
loop_
_entity_poly.entity_id
_entity_poly.type
_entity_poly.pdbx_seq_one_letter_code
_entity_poly.pdbx_strand_id
1 'polypeptide(L)'
;MATPKKTNLQKMPYGTGGAPREIRTSTKNKGPTDFEIFQESLRAREGAELEIYDHEGVLHGGVGHKLVGEELKKYKLGDPISEELSERWLKEDSEKAWKTAGEKAKELKKPEFQSILAPLDYQLGGSWHKDHKKTWKLLQKGDYKGAAVEVEDSKWFREQSPTRVKDFQHSLYGLAGMLRRDGTVKSERGYLGPMSNVDGSTM
;
A
#
# COMPACT_ATOMS: atom_id res chain seq x y z
N MET A 1 -24.32 -29.97 -42.58
CA MET A 1 -24.30 -31.25 -41.81
C MET A 1 -22.87 -31.71 -41.68
N ALA A 2 -22.28 -31.56 -40.52
CA ALA A 2 -20.88 -31.92 -40.23
C ALA A 2 -20.89 -33.13 -39.28
N THR A 3 -20.27 -34.21 -39.70
CA THR A 3 -20.17 -35.48 -38.97
C THR A 3 -19.12 -35.42 -37.88
N PRO A 4 -19.35 -36.01 -36.70
CA PRO A 4 -18.36 -35.99 -35.61
C PRO A 4 -17.25 -37.02 -35.84
N LYS A 5 -15.98 -36.62 -35.59
CA LYS A 5 -14.80 -37.48 -35.62
C LYS A 5 -14.80 -38.47 -34.45
N LYS A 6 -14.67 -39.75 -34.75
CA LYS A 6 -14.54 -40.83 -33.78
C LYS A 6 -13.16 -40.78 -33.10
N THR A 7 -13.14 -40.67 -31.78
CA THR A 7 -11.93 -40.77 -30.96
C THR A 7 -11.63 -42.27 -30.67
N ASN A 8 -10.41 -42.70 -30.98
CA ASN A 8 -9.94 -44.07 -30.86
C ASN A 8 -9.64 -44.37 -29.37
N LEU A 9 -10.41 -45.28 -28.75
CA LEU A 9 -10.16 -45.77 -27.41
C LEU A 9 -9.14 -46.92 -27.49
N GLN A 10 -7.90 -46.69 -27.05
CA GLN A 10 -6.93 -47.76 -26.76
C GLN A 10 -7.33 -48.44 -25.43
N LYS A 11 -7.62 -49.75 -25.55
CA LYS A 11 -7.84 -50.65 -24.42
C LYS A 11 -6.52 -50.91 -23.69
N MET A 12 -6.44 -50.56 -22.41
CA MET A 12 -5.43 -51.02 -21.47
C MET A 12 -5.96 -52.23 -20.68
N PRO A 13 -5.13 -53.24 -20.39
CA PRO A 13 -5.57 -54.46 -19.71
C PRO A 13 -5.47 -54.31 -18.17
N TYR A 14 -6.51 -54.87 -17.52
CA TYR A 14 -6.63 -55.35 -16.13
C TYR A 14 -5.94 -54.63 -14.96
N GLY A 15 -6.75 -54.00 -14.11
CA GLY A 15 -6.41 -53.60 -12.75
C GLY A 15 -7.63 -53.06 -12.02
N THR A 16 -8.20 -53.89 -11.16
CA THR A 16 -9.11 -53.69 -10.04
C THR A 16 -9.78 -52.32 -9.83
N GLY A 17 -11.10 -52.36 -9.77
CA GLY A 17 -12.05 -51.25 -9.66
C GLY A 17 -11.72 -50.17 -8.61
N GLY A 18 -11.44 -49.02 -9.13
CA GLY A 18 -11.53 -47.74 -8.43
C GLY A 18 -12.07 -46.73 -9.42
N ALA A 19 -13.17 -46.04 -9.09
CA ALA A 19 -13.69 -44.96 -9.90
C ALA A 19 -12.59 -43.92 -10.18
N PRO A 20 -12.55 -43.30 -11.38
CA PRO A 20 -11.58 -42.22 -11.64
C PRO A 20 -11.76 -41.12 -10.61
N ARG A 21 -10.76 -40.91 -9.76
CA ARG A 21 -10.70 -39.72 -8.95
C ARG A 21 -10.53 -38.55 -9.91
N GLU A 22 -11.57 -37.76 -10.06
CA GLU A 22 -11.43 -36.41 -10.62
C GLU A 22 -10.29 -35.71 -9.87
N ILE A 23 -9.21 -35.45 -10.60
CA ILE A 23 -8.15 -34.56 -10.13
C ILE A 23 -8.82 -33.18 -10.08
N ARG A 24 -9.44 -32.87 -8.95
CA ARG A 24 -9.80 -31.48 -8.65
C ARG A 24 -8.50 -30.71 -8.64
N THR A 25 -8.20 -30.04 -9.75
CA THR A 25 -7.22 -28.97 -9.77
C THR A 25 -7.74 -27.93 -8.80
N SER A 26 -7.27 -28.01 -7.56
CA SER A 26 -7.44 -26.95 -6.58
C SER A 26 -6.76 -25.73 -7.18
N THR A 27 -7.55 -24.84 -7.79
CA THR A 27 -7.16 -23.45 -7.95
C THR A 27 -6.97 -22.96 -6.52
N LYS A 28 -5.73 -23.00 -6.02
CA LYS A 28 -5.35 -22.33 -4.78
C LYS A 28 -5.79 -20.89 -5.00
N ASN A 29 -6.86 -20.45 -4.32
CA ASN A 29 -7.16 -19.05 -4.17
C ASN A 29 -5.91 -18.43 -3.54
N LYS A 30 -5.09 -17.82 -4.37
CA LYS A 30 -3.98 -17.00 -3.93
C LYS A 30 -4.65 -15.83 -3.23
N GLY A 31 -4.41 -15.65 -1.94
CA GLY A 31 -4.89 -14.48 -1.22
C GLY A 31 -4.47 -13.19 -1.94
N PRO A 32 -5.00 -12.03 -1.52
CA PRO A 32 -4.68 -10.76 -2.16
C PRO A 32 -3.16 -10.54 -2.16
N THR A 33 -2.67 -9.95 -3.23
CA THR A 33 -1.26 -9.53 -3.34
C THR A 33 -0.99 -8.33 -2.45
N ASP A 34 0.28 -8.10 -2.09
CA ASP A 34 0.67 -6.90 -1.31
C ASP A 34 0.23 -5.60 -1.98
N PHE A 35 0.18 -5.56 -3.31
CA PHE A 35 -0.32 -4.41 -4.06
C PHE A 35 -1.84 -4.22 -3.90
N GLU A 36 -2.62 -5.30 -3.96
CA GLU A 36 -4.06 -5.24 -3.72
C GLU A 36 -4.38 -4.82 -2.28
N ILE A 37 -3.62 -5.33 -1.30
CA ILE A 37 -3.72 -4.89 0.11
C ILE A 37 -3.40 -3.40 0.23
N PHE A 38 -2.37 -2.92 -0.46
CA PHE A 38 -2.02 -1.50 -0.49
C PHE A 38 -3.15 -0.65 -1.06
N GLN A 39 -3.71 -1.01 -2.23
CA GLN A 39 -4.83 -0.27 -2.83
C GLN A 39 -6.06 -0.24 -1.92
N GLU A 40 -6.41 -1.38 -1.30
CA GLU A 40 -7.53 -1.45 -0.37
C GLU A 40 -7.31 -0.57 0.86
N SER A 41 -6.07 -0.52 1.37
CA SER A 41 -5.71 0.37 2.47
C SER A 41 -5.87 1.85 2.12
N LEU A 42 -5.63 2.24 0.86
CA LEU A 42 -5.85 3.61 0.40
C LEU A 42 -7.35 3.93 0.37
N ARG A 43 -8.19 3.05 -0.20
CA ARG A 43 -9.66 3.24 -0.20
C ARG A 43 -10.21 3.42 1.21
N ALA A 44 -9.79 2.55 2.13
CA ALA A 44 -10.27 2.56 3.50
C ALA A 44 -9.89 3.82 4.29
N ARG A 45 -8.76 4.45 3.93
CA ARG A 45 -8.20 5.58 4.70
C ARG A 45 -8.57 6.94 4.12
N GLU A 46 -8.50 7.08 2.79
CA GLU A 46 -8.73 8.39 2.14
C GLU A 46 -10.22 8.66 1.89
N GLY A 47 -11.04 7.59 1.81
CA GLY A 47 -12.37 7.72 1.26
C GLY A 47 -12.34 8.02 -0.25
N ALA A 48 -13.50 8.22 -0.85
CA ALA A 48 -13.60 8.69 -2.23
C ALA A 48 -14.49 9.93 -2.26
N GLU A 49 -13.87 11.09 -2.53
CA GLU A 49 -14.61 12.33 -2.78
C GLU A 49 -15.04 12.38 -4.24
N LEU A 50 -16.35 12.28 -4.50
CA LEU A 50 -16.90 12.32 -5.85
C LEU A 50 -17.17 13.74 -6.37
N GLU A 51 -16.43 14.69 -5.83
CA GLU A 51 -16.42 16.10 -6.23
C GLU A 51 -14.98 16.61 -6.18
N ILE A 52 -14.64 17.55 -7.06
CA ILE A 52 -13.33 18.20 -7.03
C ILE A 52 -13.28 19.18 -5.84
N TYR A 53 -12.30 18.99 -4.97
CA TYR A 53 -12.11 19.80 -3.76
C TYR A 53 -10.74 20.49 -3.73
N ASP A 54 -10.64 21.56 -2.95
CA ASP A 54 -9.39 22.26 -2.69
C ASP A 54 -8.75 21.74 -1.41
N HIS A 55 -7.47 21.39 -1.48
CA HIS A 55 -6.65 21.09 -0.33
C HIS A 55 -5.35 21.90 -0.41
N GLU A 56 -5.21 22.87 0.47
CA GLU A 56 -4.05 23.78 0.54
C GLU A 56 -3.76 24.51 -0.79
N GLY A 57 -4.78 24.93 -1.51
CA GLY A 57 -4.65 25.63 -2.80
C GLY A 57 -4.38 24.72 -3.99
N VAL A 58 -4.57 23.41 -3.83
CA VAL A 58 -4.39 22.40 -4.87
C VAL A 58 -5.69 21.62 -5.06
N LEU A 59 -6.15 21.50 -6.31
CA LEU A 59 -7.35 20.74 -6.63
C LEU A 59 -7.08 19.24 -6.59
N HIS A 60 -7.97 18.53 -5.91
CA HIS A 60 -7.95 17.07 -5.77
C HIS A 60 -9.33 16.49 -6.08
N GLY A 61 -9.39 15.18 -6.31
CA GLY A 61 -10.64 14.42 -6.45
C GLY A 61 -10.43 12.94 -6.22
N GLY A 62 -11.51 12.18 -6.12
CA GLY A 62 -11.45 10.74 -5.88
C GLY A 62 -10.74 10.38 -4.58
N VAL A 63 -9.87 9.39 -4.63
CA VAL A 63 -9.08 8.93 -3.48
C VAL A 63 -7.78 9.75 -3.38
N GLY A 64 -7.93 11.08 -3.22
CA GLY A 64 -6.79 11.99 -3.04
C GLY A 64 -5.97 12.28 -4.31
N HIS A 65 -6.52 12.02 -5.51
CA HIS A 65 -5.85 12.33 -6.78
C HIS A 65 -5.62 13.83 -6.93
N LYS A 66 -4.37 14.24 -7.15
CA LYS A 66 -4.00 15.63 -7.41
C LYS A 66 -4.19 15.94 -8.89
N LEU A 67 -5.03 16.91 -9.22
CA LEU A 67 -5.22 17.34 -10.61
C LEU A 67 -3.95 18.00 -11.17
N VAL A 68 -3.53 17.60 -12.36
CA VAL A 68 -2.35 18.13 -13.04
C VAL A 68 -2.60 18.38 -14.54
N GLY A 69 -1.86 19.28 -15.13
CA GLY A 69 -1.82 19.48 -16.60
C GLY A 69 -3.19 19.75 -17.21
N GLU A 70 -3.65 18.86 -18.10
CA GLU A 70 -4.94 19.00 -18.83
C GLU A 70 -6.15 18.84 -17.91
N GLU A 71 -6.02 18.14 -16.77
CA GLU A 71 -7.09 17.96 -15.81
C GLU A 71 -7.49 19.29 -15.18
N LEU A 72 -6.53 20.18 -14.88
CA LEU A 72 -6.76 21.54 -14.39
C LEU A 72 -7.51 22.44 -15.38
N LYS A 73 -7.49 22.08 -16.67
CA LYS A 73 -8.28 22.78 -17.69
C LYS A 73 -9.70 22.22 -17.77
N LYS A 74 -9.86 20.93 -17.48
CA LYS A 74 -11.10 20.19 -17.64
C LYS A 74 -12.00 20.29 -16.41
N TYR A 75 -11.44 20.27 -15.21
CA TYR A 75 -12.17 20.21 -13.96
C TYR A 75 -11.93 21.46 -13.12
N LYS A 76 -12.98 21.89 -12.42
CA LYS A 76 -12.97 23.04 -11.49
C LYS A 76 -13.43 22.59 -10.11
N LEU A 77 -13.16 23.41 -9.11
CA LEU A 77 -13.69 23.21 -7.77
C LEU A 77 -15.22 23.02 -7.80
N GLY A 78 -15.70 21.99 -7.14
CA GLY A 78 -17.10 21.63 -7.09
C GLY A 78 -17.62 20.78 -8.27
N ASP A 79 -16.79 20.49 -9.27
CA ASP A 79 -17.21 19.62 -10.39
C ASP A 79 -17.39 18.18 -9.90
N PRO A 80 -18.51 17.52 -10.22
CA PRO A 80 -18.72 16.13 -9.89
C PRO A 80 -17.83 15.22 -10.73
N ILE A 81 -17.38 14.11 -10.15
CA ILE A 81 -16.66 13.03 -10.84
C ILE A 81 -17.38 11.70 -10.63
N SER A 82 -17.23 10.79 -11.60
CA SER A 82 -17.80 9.46 -11.46
C SER A 82 -16.94 8.53 -10.61
N GLU A 83 -17.54 7.49 -10.03
CA GLU A 83 -16.80 6.43 -9.30
C GLU A 83 -15.76 5.76 -10.21
N GLU A 84 -16.09 5.53 -11.51
CA GLU A 84 -15.16 4.92 -12.46
C GLU A 84 -13.94 5.80 -12.71
N LEU A 85 -14.11 7.13 -12.71
CA LEU A 85 -13.00 8.08 -12.84
C LEU A 85 -12.13 8.05 -11.59
N SER A 86 -12.76 8.08 -10.42
CA SER A 86 -12.07 7.97 -9.13
C SER A 86 -11.24 6.68 -9.03
N GLU A 87 -11.82 5.54 -9.38
CA GLU A 87 -11.11 4.24 -9.39
C GLU A 87 -9.97 4.19 -10.41
N ARG A 88 -10.13 4.80 -11.58
CA ARG A 88 -9.05 4.90 -12.55
C ARG A 88 -7.88 5.72 -12.01
N TRP A 89 -8.15 6.89 -11.41
CA TRP A 89 -7.12 7.71 -10.80
C TRP A 89 -6.41 6.98 -9.65
N LEU A 90 -7.17 6.32 -8.76
CA LEU A 90 -6.59 5.51 -7.70
C LEU A 90 -5.65 4.44 -8.26
N LYS A 91 -6.07 3.74 -9.33
CA LYS A 91 -5.24 2.72 -9.97
C LYS A 91 -3.94 3.32 -10.51
N GLU A 92 -4.02 4.38 -11.29
CA GLU A 92 -2.86 5.04 -11.92
C GLU A 92 -1.88 5.56 -10.85
N ASP A 93 -2.37 6.25 -9.83
CA ASP A 93 -1.54 6.82 -8.77
C ASP A 93 -0.93 5.74 -7.87
N SER A 94 -1.70 4.70 -7.52
CA SER A 94 -1.18 3.58 -6.72
C SER A 94 -0.15 2.74 -7.47
N GLU A 95 -0.34 2.48 -8.77
CA GLU A 95 0.65 1.80 -9.62
C GLU A 95 1.96 2.60 -9.70
N LYS A 96 1.86 3.93 -9.85
CA LYS A 96 3.02 4.83 -9.85
C LYS A 96 3.75 4.80 -8.51
N ALA A 97 3.02 4.94 -7.40
CA ALA A 97 3.59 4.89 -6.04
C ALA A 97 4.24 3.53 -5.76
N TRP A 98 3.58 2.43 -6.12
CA TRP A 98 4.11 1.08 -5.96
C TRP A 98 5.40 0.86 -6.74
N LYS A 99 5.45 1.32 -7.99
CA LYS A 99 6.64 1.23 -8.83
C LYS A 99 7.82 2.00 -8.22
N THR A 100 7.61 3.26 -7.83
CA THR A 100 8.69 4.09 -7.25
C THR A 100 9.15 3.57 -5.89
N ALA A 101 8.26 3.02 -5.08
CA ALA A 101 8.61 2.32 -3.84
C ALA A 101 9.47 1.07 -4.11
N GLY A 102 9.15 0.31 -5.16
CA GLY A 102 9.95 -0.84 -5.59
C GLY A 102 11.37 -0.47 -6.03
N GLU A 103 11.54 0.67 -6.70
CA GLU A 103 12.84 1.19 -7.08
C GLU A 103 13.69 1.54 -5.83
N LYS A 104 13.09 2.20 -4.83
CA LYS A 104 13.72 2.49 -3.54
C LYS A 104 14.05 1.23 -2.74
N ALA A 105 13.13 0.26 -2.73
CA ALA A 105 13.36 -1.02 -2.06
C ALA A 105 14.55 -1.78 -2.66
N LYS A 106 14.74 -1.72 -3.98
CA LYS A 106 15.92 -2.25 -4.68
C LYS A 106 17.20 -1.51 -4.27
N GLU A 107 17.17 -0.17 -4.18
CA GLU A 107 18.31 0.64 -3.73
C GLU A 107 18.71 0.25 -2.30
N LEU A 108 17.73 0.06 -1.43
CA LEU A 108 17.95 -0.40 -0.05
C LEU A 108 18.37 -1.88 0.04
N LYS A 109 18.30 -2.65 -1.06
CA LYS A 109 18.49 -4.12 -1.10
C LYS A 109 17.55 -4.86 -0.16
N LYS A 110 16.31 -4.38 -0.03
CA LYS A 110 15.28 -4.83 0.90
C LYS A 110 13.92 -4.85 0.20
N PRO A 111 13.57 -5.93 -0.53
CA PRO A 111 12.30 -6.02 -1.26
C PRO A 111 11.06 -5.78 -0.38
N GLU A 112 11.11 -6.18 0.88
CA GLU A 112 10.05 -6.00 1.88
C GLU A 112 9.72 -4.52 2.15
N PHE A 113 10.60 -3.59 1.81
CA PHE A 113 10.35 -2.16 1.95
C PHE A 113 9.35 -1.62 0.92
N GLN A 114 9.07 -2.32 -0.16
CA GLN A 114 8.15 -1.82 -1.17
C GLN A 114 6.76 -1.54 -0.59
N SER A 115 6.19 -2.47 0.17
CA SER A 115 4.89 -2.28 0.83
C SER A 115 4.90 -1.20 1.91
N ILE A 116 6.06 -0.98 2.55
CA ILE A 116 6.23 0.04 3.60
C ILE A 116 6.38 1.44 3.01
N LEU A 117 7.07 1.57 1.86
CA LEU A 117 7.36 2.85 1.22
C LEU A 117 6.25 3.31 0.27
N ALA A 118 5.43 2.40 -0.27
CA ALA A 118 4.38 2.74 -1.22
C ALA A 118 3.36 3.76 -0.66
N PRO A 119 2.89 3.67 0.60
CA PRO A 119 2.04 4.70 1.20
C PRO A 119 2.70 6.09 1.29
N LEU A 120 4.03 6.14 1.50
CA LEU A 120 4.77 7.39 1.51
C LEU A 120 4.87 7.99 0.11
N ASP A 121 5.18 7.14 -0.88
CA ASP A 121 5.28 7.56 -2.28
C ASP A 121 3.93 8.05 -2.82
N TYR A 122 2.82 7.47 -2.35
CA TYR A 122 1.48 7.93 -2.69
C TYR A 122 1.18 9.31 -2.11
N GLN A 123 1.47 9.51 -0.83
CA GLN A 123 1.14 10.75 -0.12
C GLN A 123 2.11 11.91 -0.41
N LEU A 124 3.42 11.64 -0.36
CA LEU A 124 4.47 12.66 -0.46
C LEU A 124 5.06 12.78 -1.88
N GLY A 125 4.67 11.86 -2.77
CA GLY A 125 5.28 11.71 -4.09
C GLY A 125 6.62 10.96 -4.05
N GLY A 126 6.98 10.35 -5.16
CA GLY A 126 8.14 9.44 -5.26
C GLY A 126 9.50 10.07 -4.96
N SER A 127 9.59 11.40 -4.79
CA SER A 127 10.84 12.10 -4.48
C SER A 127 11.04 12.46 -3.01
N TRP A 128 10.13 12.09 -2.11
CA TRP A 128 10.14 12.46 -0.69
C TRP A 128 11.50 12.23 0.01
N HIS A 129 12.23 11.20 -0.36
CA HIS A 129 13.54 10.87 0.18
C HIS A 129 14.60 11.96 -0.04
N LYS A 130 14.38 12.86 -1.03
CA LYS A 130 15.25 14.03 -1.29
C LYS A 130 15.00 15.15 -0.28
N ASP A 131 13.80 15.24 0.25
CA ASP A 131 13.41 16.22 1.26
C ASP A 131 13.70 15.69 2.68
N HIS A 132 13.48 14.39 2.91
CA HIS A 132 13.76 13.67 4.16
C HIS A 132 15.11 12.94 4.14
N LYS A 133 16.18 13.66 3.79
CA LYS A 133 17.52 13.10 3.56
C LYS A 133 18.08 12.34 4.76
N LYS A 134 17.79 12.79 5.98
CA LYS A 134 18.33 12.17 7.21
C LYS A 134 17.66 10.83 7.43
N THR A 135 16.34 10.77 7.34
CA THR A 135 15.57 9.51 7.37
C THR A 135 16.09 8.54 6.32
N TRP A 136 16.25 9.00 5.06
CA TRP A 136 16.74 8.16 3.97
C TRP A 136 18.11 7.58 4.22
N LYS A 137 19.06 8.40 4.72
CA LYS A 137 20.40 7.93 5.08
C LYS A 137 20.38 6.88 6.19
N LEU A 138 19.47 6.99 7.17
CA LEU A 138 19.32 6.01 8.23
C LEU A 138 18.78 4.68 7.69
N LEU A 139 17.79 4.73 6.78
CA LEU A 139 17.28 3.54 6.07
C LEU A 139 18.38 2.83 5.27
N GLN A 140 19.21 3.57 4.53
CA GLN A 140 20.34 3.03 3.78
C GLN A 140 21.39 2.34 4.67
N LYS A 141 21.56 2.81 5.89
CA LYS A 141 22.46 2.20 6.90
C LYS A 141 21.83 1.01 7.63
N GLY A 142 20.53 0.74 7.44
CA GLY A 142 19.79 -0.26 8.21
C GLY A 142 19.49 0.18 9.65
N ASP A 143 19.67 1.45 9.97
CA ASP A 143 19.28 2.02 11.27
C ASP A 143 17.80 2.39 11.28
N TYR A 144 16.95 1.37 11.35
CA TYR A 144 15.50 1.52 11.30
C TYR A 144 14.95 2.19 12.56
N LYS A 145 15.57 1.94 13.72
CA LYS A 145 15.23 2.62 14.97
C LYS A 145 15.52 4.11 14.88
N GLY A 146 16.72 4.47 14.43
CA GLY A 146 17.09 5.87 14.20
C GLY A 146 16.18 6.56 13.19
N ALA A 147 15.82 5.87 12.10
CA ALA A 147 14.87 6.38 11.11
C ALA A 147 13.46 6.60 11.68
N ALA A 148 12.99 5.70 12.56
CA ALA A 148 11.70 5.83 13.23
C ALA A 148 11.66 7.04 14.17
N VAL A 149 12.73 7.33 14.90
CA VAL A 149 12.84 8.52 15.76
C VAL A 149 12.93 9.80 14.91
N GLU A 150 13.76 9.77 13.87
CA GLU A 150 13.98 10.92 12.99
C GLU A 150 12.71 11.38 12.27
N VAL A 151 11.88 10.45 11.83
CA VAL A 151 10.66 10.80 11.10
C VAL A 151 9.63 11.50 11.99
N GLU A 152 9.61 11.22 13.29
CA GLU A 152 8.74 11.89 14.27
C GLU A 152 9.13 13.37 14.48
N ASP A 153 10.42 13.69 14.37
CA ASP A 153 10.90 15.08 14.44
C ASP A 153 10.80 15.83 13.10
N SER A 154 10.20 15.24 12.11
CA SER A 154 10.08 15.83 10.78
C SER A 154 8.95 16.86 10.68
N LYS A 155 9.06 17.77 9.68
CA LYS A 155 7.98 18.68 9.30
C LYS A 155 6.72 17.89 8.88
N TRP A 156 6.88 16.75 8.23
CA TRP A 156 5.79 15.87 7.81
C TRP A 156 4.92 15.44 9.00
N PHE A 157 5.54 15.03 10.13
CA PHE A 157 4.82 14.69 11.35
C PHE A 157 4.08 15.89 11.94
N ARG A 158 4.77 17.03 12.07
CA ARG A 158 4.22 18.19 12.77
C ARG A 158 3.10 18.90 12.01
N GLU A 159 3.16 18.93 10.69
CA GLU A 159 2.32 19.83 9.88
C GLU A 159 1.37 19.10 8.91
N GLN A 160 1.66 17.86 8.51
CA GLN A 160 0.91 17.26 7.42
C GLN A 160 0.12 16.02 7.84
N SER A 161 0.75 14.98 8.37
CA SER A 161 0.10 13.70 8.60
C SER A 161 0.66 12.90 9.78
N PRO A 162 0.34 13.28 11.03
CA PRO A 162 0.83 12.56 12.21
C PRO A 162 0.51 11.06 12.20
N THR A 163 -0.68 10.69 11.77
CA THR A 163 -1.13 9.28 11.72
C THR A 163 -0.28 8.46 10.75
N ARG A 164 0.00 8.98 9.55
CA ARG A 164 0.80 8.31 8.54
C ARG A 164 2.25 8.13 8.98
N VAL A 165 2.79 9.14 9.64
CA VAL A 165 4.13 9.05 10.22
C VAL A 165 4.19 7.97 11.28
N LYS A 166 3.17 7.86 12.15
CA LYS A 166 3.09 6.79 13.16
C LYS A 166 3.01 5.40 12.53
N ASP A 167 2.25 5.22 11.46
CA ASP A 167 2.17 3.95 10.73
C ASP A 167 3.54 3.55 10.14
N PHE A 168 4.23 4.51 9.55
CA PHE A 168 5.57 4.29 9.01
C PHE A 168 6.58 4.00 10.13
N GLN A 169 6.55 4.77 11.19
CA GLN A 169 7.37 4.58 12.39
C GLN A 169 7.16 3.18 12.99
N HIS A 170 5.89 2.74 13.10
CA HIS A 170 5.55 1.41 13.59
C HIS A 170 6.14 0.30 12.70
N SER A 171 6.05 0.46 11.38
CA SER A 171 6.66 -0.46 10.42
C SER A 171 8.18 -0.53 10.58
N LEU A 172 8.84 0.60 10.81
CA LEU A 172 10.28 0.66 11.06
C LEU A 172 10.68 -0.02 12.38
N TYR A 173 9.89 0.15 13.44
CA TYR A 173 10.11 -0.57 14.69
C TYR A 173 9.91 -2.09 14.53
N GLY A 174 8.98 -2.51 13.69
CA GLY A 174 8.82 -3.92 13.31
C GLY A 174 10.08 -4.49 12.67
N LEU A 175 10.62 -3.78 11.69
CA LEU A 175 11.87 -4.16 11.01
C LEU A 175 13.10 -4.15 11.94
N ALA A 176 13.12 -3.26 12.90
CA ALA A 176 14.16 -3.23 13.95
C ALA A 176 14.02 -4.36 14.98
N GLY A 177 13.01 -5.23 14.88
CA GLY A 177 12.71 -6.27 15.87
C GLY A 177 12.25 -5.72 17.22
N MET A 178 11.76 -4.49 17.25
CA MET A 178 11.36 -3.78 18.46
C MET A 178 9.88 -3.95 18.81
N LEU A 179 9.09 -4.62 17.99
CA LEU A 179 7.68 -4.92 18.31
C LEU A 179 7.58 -6.16 19.20
N ARG A 180 6.62 -6.14 20.12
CA ARG A 180 6.14 -7.29 20.88
C ARG A 180 5.04 -8.00 20.09
N ARG A 181 4.62 -9.18 20.58
CA ARG A 181 3.50 -9.94 19.96
C ARG A 181 2.17 -9.18 19.95
N ASP A 182 1.98 -8.27 20.90
CA ASP A 182 0.80 -7.39 21.02
C ASP A 182 0.89 -6.11 20.18
N GLY A 183 1.95 -5.97 19.37
CA GLY A 183 2.19 -4.80 18.54
C GLY A 183 2.80 -3.60 19.27
N THR A 184 3.05 -3.68 20.58
CA THR A 184 3.67 -2.58 21.32
C THR A 184 5.18 -2.51 21.07
N VAL A 185 5.77 -1.29 21.13
CA VAL A 185 7.20 -1.09 20.95
C VAL A 185 7.96 -1.44 22.22
N LYS A 186 9.04 -2.25 22.11
CA LYS A 186 9.97 -2.52 23.21
C LYS A 186 10.79 -1.26 23.47
N SER A 187 10.77 -0.73 24.69
CA SER A 187 11.66 0.37 25.08
C SER A 187 12.94 -0.16 25.73
N GLU A 188 14.02 0.61 25.64
CA GLU A 188 15.28 0.31 26.36
C GLU A 188 15.15 0.52 27.87
N ARG A 189 14.11 1.22 28.33
CA ARG A 189 13.80 1.49 29.75
C ARG A 189 12.50 0.87 30.21
N GLY A 190 11.99 -0.21 29.56
CA GLY A 190 10.70 -0.80 29.89
C GLY A 190 9.55 0.16 29.54
N TYR A 191 8.74 -0.12 28.64
CA TYR A 191 7.42 0.44 28.35
C TYR A 191 7.32 1.87 27.80
N LEU A 192 7.34 2.00 26.48
CA LEU A 192 6.50 2.96 25.81
C LEU A 192 5.12 2.30 25.71
N GLY A 193 4.11 2.85 26.36
CA GLY A 193 2.74 2.34 26.36
C GLY A 193 2.19 2.08 24.95
N PRO A 194 1.02 1.45 24.82
CA PRO A 194 0.38 1.27 23.53
C PRO A 194 0.29 2.64 22.85
N MET A 195 0.63 2.69 21.57
CA MET A 195 0.34 3.90 20.79
C MET A 195 -1.15 4.16 20.94
N SER A 196 -1.51 5.21 21.66
CA SER A 196 -2.91 5.59 21.87
C SER A 196 -3.55 5.75 20.49
N ASN A 197 -4.61 4.97 20.25
CA ASN A 197 -5.51 5.27 19.15
C ASN A 197 -5.94 6.72 19.34
N VAL A 198 -5.57 7.56 18.40
CA VAL A 198 -6.04 8.96 18.36
C VAL A 198 -7.37 8.93 17.63
N ASP A 199 -8.37 8.27 18.23
CA ASP A 199 -9.75 8.62 18.03
C ASP A 199 -10.02 9.73 19.05
N GLY A 200 -10.36 10.89 18.54
CA GLY A 200 -10.58 12.11 19.34
C GLY A 200 -11.86 12.07 20.16
N SER A 201 -11.97 11.10 21.10
CA SER A 201 -13.00 11.12 22.15
C SER A 201 -12.33 11.35 23.48
N THR A 202 -12.11 12.62 23.80
CA THR A 202 -12.08 13.08 25.19
C THR A 202 -13.50 13.46 25.60
N MET A 203 -14.03 12.70 26.55
CA MET A 203 -15.09 13.22 27.41
C MET A 203 -14.56 14.38 28.26
#